data_2b2614fc343bdb57704ce7eaed9960e3
#
_entry.id   2b2614fc343bdb57704ce7eaed9960e3
#
_cell.length_a   1.000
_cell.length_b   1.000
_cell.length_c   1.000
_cell.angle_alpha   90.00
_cell.angle_beta   90.00
_cell.angle_gamma   90.00
#
_symmetry.space_group_name_H-M   'P 1'
#
loop_
_entity.id
_entity.type
_entity.pdbx_description
1 polymer ?
#
loop_
_entity_poly.entity_id
_entity_poly.type
_entity_poly.pdbx_seq_one_letter_code
_entity_poly.pdbx_strand_id
1 'polypeptide(L)'
;LLNDQAYVEMALGFAVSILEKTQGKSDKERITHAVRRALSRDPSAREIDVLLGLLNEQSERLKTDSSISKSLLSQAPQIEISDKLESDEVGAWFFVANALLNLDETITKG
;
A
#
# COMPACT_ATOMS: atom_id res chain seq x y z
N LEU A 1 6.70 14.98 6.31
CA LEU A 1 7.18 13.61 6.39
C LEU A 1 6.60 12.73 5.30
N LEU A 2 5.28 12.81 5.09
CA LEU A 2 4.57 11.98 4.12
C LEU A 2 4.93 12.29 2.67
N ASN A 3 5.48 13.46 2.42
CA ASN A 3 5.85 13.89 1.07
C ASN A 3 7.35 13.77 0.82
N ASP A 4 8.09 13.26 1.80
CA ASP A 4 9.52 13.05 1.65
C ASP A 4 9.77 11.93 0.63
N GLN A 5 10.73 12.14 -0.25
CA GLN A 5 11.08 11.17 -1.29
C GLN A 5 11.39 9.78 -0.71
N ALA A 6 12.15 9.74 0.38
CA ALA A 6 12.50 8.48 1.03
C ALA A 6 11.26 7.77 1.58
N TYR A 7 10.29 8.53 2.08
CA TYR A 7 9.06 7.97 2.59
C TYR A 7 8.21 7.38 1.45
N VAL A 8 8.13 8.08 0.33
CA VAL A 8 7.39 7.60 -0.84
C VAL A 8 8.01 6.29 -1.33
N GLU A 9 9.33 6.22 -1.39
CA GLU A 9 10.04 5.01 -1.78
C GLU A 9 9.76 3.84 -0.84
N MET A 10 9.75 4.11 0.46
CA MET A 10 9.47 3.10 1.48
C MET A 10 8.04 2.57 1.36
N ALA A 11 7.07 3.47 1.22
CA ALA A 11 5.66 3.08 1.10
C ALA A 11 5.42 2.30 -0.19
N LEU A 12 6.03 2.73 -1.29
CA LEU A 12 5.90 2.04 -2.57
C LEU A 12 6.55 0.65 -2.52
N GLY A 13 7.74 0.55 -1.94
CA GLY A 13 8.42 -0.73 -1.74
C GLY A 13 7.62 -1.68 -0.88
N PHE A 14 7.00 -1.16 0.17
CA PHE A 14 6.13 -1.95 1.03
C PHE A 14 4.91 -2.47 0.27
N ALA A 15 4.27 -1.61 -0.53
CA ALA A 15 3.12 -2.00 -1.35
C ALA A 15 3.49 -3.14 -2.32
N VAL A 16 4.60 -2.99 -3.02
CA VAL A 16 5.08 -4.01 -3.96
C VAL A 16 5.35 -5.32 -3.23
N SER A 17 6.00 -5.26 -2.07
CA SER A 17 6.30 -6.44 -1.26
C SER A 17 5.03 -7.17 -0.82
N ILE A 18 4.01 -6.43 -0.37
CA ILE A 18 2.73 -7.02 0.03
C ILE A 18 2.11 -7.77 -1.15
N LEU A 19 2.05 -7.12 -2.31
CA LEU A 19 1.44 -7.72 -3.49
C LEU A 19 2.20 -8.97 -3.96
N GLU A 20 3.52 -8.92 -3.95
CA GLU A 20 4.32 -10.07 -4.37
C GLU A 20 4.17 -11.26 -3.42
N LYS A 21 4.11 -11.00 -2.12
CA LYS A 21 4.02 -12.06 -1.11
C LYS A 21 2.62 -12.61 -0.91
N THR A 22 1.61 -11.94 -1.43
CA THR A 22 0.22 -12.35 -1.24
C THR A 22 -0.49 -12.65 -2.55
N GLN A 23 0.23 -13.08 -3.56
CA GLN A 23 -0.37 -13.44 -4.85
C GLN A 23 -1.38 -14.57 -4.67
N GLY A 24 -2.54 -14.40 -5.31
CA GLY A 24 -3.63 -15.37 -5.20
C GLY A 24 -4.47 -15.23 -3.94
N LYS A 25 -4.13 -14.32 -3.05
CA LYS A 25 -4.88 -14.08 -1.83
C LYS A 25 -5.98 -13.03 -2.06
N SER A 26 -7.01 -13.06 -1.21
CA SER A 26 -8.06 -12.05 -1.24
C SER A 26 -7.53 -10.71 -0.71
N ASP A 27 -8.26 -9.64 -1.00
CA ASP A 27 -7.91 -8.32 -0.48
C ASP A 27 -7.90 -8.30 1.05
N LYS A 28 -8.87 -8.99 1.66
CA LYS A 28 -8.92 -9.09 3.13
C LYS A 28 -7.69 -9.78 3.69
N GLU A 29 -7.26 -10.86 3.06
CA GLU A 29 -6.05 -11.57 3.48
C GLU A 29 -4.80 -10.71 3.28
N ARG A 30 -4.74 -9.96 2.18
CA ARG A 30 -3.65 -9.03 1.91
C ARG A 30 -3.59 -7.92 2.96
N ILE A 31 -4.73 -7.36 3.33
CA ILE A 31 -4.82 -6.34 4.37
C ILE A 31 -4.33 -6.90 5.70
N THR A 32 -4.77 -8.11 6.06
CA THR A 32 -4.32 -8.75 7.28
C THR A 32 -2.81 -8.93 7.31
N HIS A 33 -2.25 -9.41 6.20
CA HIS A 33 -0.80 -9.57 6.05
C HIS A 33 -0.07 -8.23 6.21
N ALA A 34 -0.58 -7.19 5.56
CA ALA A 34 0.03 -5.86 5.61
C ALA A 34 0.02 -5.27 7.02
N VAL A 35 -1.09 -5.41 7.74
CA VAL A 35 -1.19 -4.92 9.12
C VAL A 35 -0.23 -5.66 10.03
N ARG A 36 -0.14 -6.98 9.91
CA ARG A 36 0.80 -7.78 10.69
C ARG A 36 2.24 -7.33 10.48
N ARG A 37 2.60 -7.02 9.25
CA ARG A 37 3.95 -6.58 8.94
C ARG A 37 4.23 -5.16 9.43
N ALA A 38 3.27 -4.27 9.29
CA ALA A 38 3.46 -2.87 9.66
C ALA A 38 3.36 -2.64 11.16
N LEU A 39 2.42 -3.30 11.83
CA LEU A 39 2.09 -3.03 13.22
C LEU A 39 2.42 -4.18 14.19
N SER A 40 2.88 -5.31 13.68
CA SER A 40 3.25 -6.50 14.48
C SER A 40 2.10 -7.03 15.33
N ARG A 41 0.88 -6.91 14.82
CA ARG A 41 -0.33 -7.43 15.46
C ARG A 41 -1.39 -7.72 14.41
N ASP A 42 -2.43 -8.44 14.80
CA ASP A 42 -3.57 -8.67 13.93
C ASP A 42 -4.45 -7.42 13.84
N PRO A 43 -5.07 -7.19 12.68
CA PRO A 43 -6.01 -6.08 12.55
C PRO A 43 -7.33 -6.40 13.26
N SER A 44 -7.99 -5.36 13.78
CA SER A 44 -9.36 -5.48 14.23
C SER A 44 -10.29 -5.56 13.01
N ALA A 45 -11.53 -6.02 13.24
CA ALA A 45 -12.53 -6.05 12.18
C ALA A 45 -12.77 -4.66 11.59
N ARG A 46 -12.78 -3.63 12.43
CA ARG A 46 -12.96 -2.25 11.98
C ARG A 46 -11.78 -1.78 11.13
N GLU A 47 -10.58 -2.12 11.51
CA GLU A 47 -9.39 -1.77 10.73
C GLU A 47 -9.42 -2.41 9.34
N ILE A 48 -9.84 -3.67 9.28
CA ILE A 48 -9.99 -4.35 7.99
C ILE A 48 -11.01 -3.62 7.12
N ASP A 49 -12.17 -3.26 7.67
CA ASP A 49 -13.20 -2.56 6.91
C ASP A 49 -12.72 -1.19 6.41
N VAL A 50 -12.05 -0.44 7.25
CA VAL A 50 -11.53 0.89 6.88
C VAL A 50 -10.49 0.76 5.78
N LEU A 51 -9.57 -0.19 5.91
CA LEU A 51 -8.50 -0.36 4.91
C LEU A 51 -9.02 -0.94 3.60
N LEU A 52 -10.01 -1.83 3.65
CA LEU A 52 -10.67 -2.30 2.43
C LEU A 52 -11.39 -1.16 1.72
N GLY A 53 -12.05 -0.30 2.48
CA GLY A 53 -12.70 0.88 1.94
C GLY A 53 -11.71 1.80 1.24
N LEU A 54 -10.58 2.04 1.86
CA LEU A 54 -9.52 2.85 1.28
C LEU A 54 -8.98 2.21 -0.02
N LEU A 55 -8.72 0.90 0.01
CA LEU A 55 -8.24 0.18 -1.15
C LEU A 55 -9.23 0.29 -2.32
N ASN A 56 -10.51 0.05 -2.05
CA ASN A 56 -11.54 0.11 -3.08
C ASN A 56 -11.68 1.53 -3.65
N GLU A 57 -11.66 2.53 -2.79
CA GLU A 57 -11.76 3.93 -3.18
C GLU A 57 -10.60 4.33 -4.09
N GLN A 58 -9.38 3.98 -3.71
CA GLN A 58 -8.21 4.29 -4.53
C GLN A 58 -8.18 3.49 -5.82
N SER A 59 -8.62 2.23 -5.79
CA SER A 59 -8.70 1.40 -7.00
C SER A 59 -9.63 2.03 -8.03
N GLU A 60 -10.80 2.51 -7.59
CA GLU A 60 -11.74 3.18 -8.48
C GLU A 60 -11.18 4.50 -9.02
N ARG A 61 -10.53 5.26 -8.18
CA ARG A 61 -9.90 6.52 -8.57
C ARG A 61 -8.85 6.30 -9.66
N LEU A 62 -8.01 5.28 -9.50
CA LEU A 62 -6.94 5.00 -10.45
C LEU A 62 -7.44 4.41 -11.77
N LYS A 63 -8.61 3.77 -11.77
CA LYS A 63 -9.23 3.34 -13.01
C LYS A 63 -9.62 4.52 -13.91
N THR A 64 -9.98 5.63 -13.31
CA THR A 64 -10.37 6.84 -14.06
C THR A 64 -9.18 7.73 -14.36
N ASP A 65 -8.10 7.63 -13.61
CA ASP A 65 -6.91 8.45 -13.81
C ASP A 65 -5.63 7.67 -13.49
N SER A 66 -5.14 6.94 -14.48
CA SER A 66 -3.91 6.14 -14.34
C SER A 66 -2.64 7.00 -14.26
N SER A 67 -2.73 8.30 -14.50
CA SER A 67 -1.57 9.19 -14.41
C SER A 67 -1.01 9.23 -12.99
N ILE A 68 -1.87 9.01 -11.99
CA ILE A 68 -1.47 8.98 -10.59
C ILE A 68 -0.49 7.84 -10.34
N SER A 69 -0.82 6.63 -10.83
CA SER A 69 0.06 5.47 -10.69
C SER A 69 1.40 5.70 -11.38
N LYS A 70 1.38 6.23 -12.58
CA LYS A 70 2.61 6.51 -13.34
C LYS A 70 3.48 7.52 -12.62
N SER A 71 2.87 8.56 -12.07
CA SER A 71 3.58 9.58 -11.32
C SER A 71 4.26 8.99 -10.08
N LEU A 72 3.53 8.16 -9.33
CA LEU A 72 4.09 7.50 -8.15
C LEU A 72 5.27 6.61 -8.51
N LEU A 73 5.13 5.77 -9.52
CA LEU A 73 6.19 4.85 -9.94
C LEU A 73 7.43 5.59 -10.45
N SER A 74 7.25 6.74 -11.08
CA SER A 74 8.35 7.53 -11.58
C SER A 74 9.21 8.12 -10.46
N GLN A 75 8.66 8.24 -9.26
CA GLN A 75 9.40 8.76 -8.11
C GLN A 75 10.33 7.73 -7.47
N ALA A 76 10.19 6.46 -7.82
CA ALA A 76 11.02 5.40 -7.27
C ALA A 76 11.46 4.42 -8.36
N PRO A 77 12.24 4.90 -9.35
CA PRO A 77 12.63 4.06 -10.49
C PRO A 77 13.52 2.88 -10.11
N GLN A 78 14.14 2.93 -8.94
CA GLN A 78 14.99 1.84 -8.45
C GLN A 78 14.20 0.65 -7.92
N ILE A 79 12.89 0.81 -7.69
CA ILE A 79 12.06 -0.30 -7.22
C ILE A 79 11.68 -1.17 -8.41
N GLU A 80 12.07 -2.43 -8.35
CA GLU A 80 11.70 -3.39 -9.39
C GLU A 80 10.28 -3.88 -9.15
N ILE A 81 9.45 -3.81 -10.18
CA ILE A 81 8.07 -4.24 -10.13
C ILE A 81 7.91 -5.38 -11.12
N SER A 82 7.45 -6.53 -10.64
CA SER A 82 7.20 -7.69 -11.48
C SER A 82 6.17 -7.36 -12.57
N ASP A 83 6.35 -7.92 -13.75
CA ASP A 83 5.39 -7.78 -14.86
C ASP A 83 4.01 -8.35 -14.50
N LYS A 84 3.94 -9.16 -13.45
CA LYS A 84 2.67 -9.72 -12.97
C LYS A 84 1.81 -8.71 -12.22
N LEU A 85 2.39 -7.58 -11.83
CA LEU A 85 1.68 -6.55 -11.09
C LEU A 85 1.29 -5.40 -12.01
N GLU A 86 0.05 -4.97 -11.92
CA GLU A 86 -0.43 -3.82 -12.67
C GLU A 86 -0.10 -2.53 -11.95
N SER A 87 0.23 -1.50 -12.70
CA SER A 87 0.59 -0.20 -12.14
C SER A 87 -0.49 0.39 -11.25
N ASP A 88 -1.76 0.25 -11.66
CA ASP A 88 -2.88 0.79 -10.88
C ASP A 88 -3.08 0.01 -9.58
N GLU A 89 -2.82 -1.28 -9.58
CA GLU A 89 -2.87 -2.09 -8.37
C GLU A 89 -1.79 -1.66 -7.39
N VAL A 90 -0.57 -1.47 -7.89
CA VAL A 90 0.54 -0.99 -7.07
C VAL A 90 0.21 0.41 -6.52
N GLY A 91 -0.36 1.27 -7.36
CA GLY A 91 -0.76 2.62 -6.95
C GLY A 91 -1.80 2.60 -5.83
N ALA A 92 -2.84 1.77 -5.96
CA ALA A 92 -3.87 1.67 -4.92
C ALA A 92 -3.27 1.16 -3.61
N TRP A 93 -2.40 0.15 -3.66
CA TRP A 93 -1.73 -0.38 -2.48
C TRP A 93 -0.71 0.59 -1.88
N PHE A 94 -0.15 1.49 -2.69
CA PHE A 94 0.68 2.57 -2.15
C PHE A 94 -0.10 3.39 -1.12
N PHE A 95 -1.35 3.74 -1.42
CA PHE A 95 -2.15 4.53 -0.49
C PHE A 95 -2.48 3.75 0.78
N VAL A 96 -2.74 2.45 0.67
CA VAL A 96 -2.94 1.59 1.84
C VAL A 96 -1.66 1.50 2.67
N ALA A 97 -0.53 1.27 2.00
CA ALA A 97 0.77 1.20 2.67
C ALA A 97 1.10 2.51 3.39
N ASN A 98 0.83 3.63 2.71
CA ASN A 98 1.05 4.95 3.29
C ASN A 98 0.22 5.16 4.56
N ALA A 99 -1.05 4.76 4.52
CA ALA A 99 -1.93 4.84 5.69
C ALA A 99 -1.40 3.98 6.84
N LEU A 100 -0.97 2.75 6.54
CA LEU A 100 -0.44 1.83 7.56
C LEU A 100 0.85 2.35 8.19
N LEU A 101 1.76 2.86 7.39
CA LEU A 101 3.02 3.39 7.91
C LEU A 101 2.80 4.62 8.78
N ASN A 102 1.75 5.39 8.50
CA ASN A 102 1.36 6.51 9.36
C ASN A 102 0.72 6.06 10.67
N LEU A 103 0.11 4.88 10.67
CA LEU A 103 -0.48 4.29 11.85
C LEU A 103 0.52 3.46 12.65
N ASP A 104 1.76 3.34 12.18
CA ASP A 104 2.78 2.59 12.89
C ASP A 104 2.93 3.15 14.30
N GLU A 105 2.60 2.32 15.27
CA GLU A 105 2.56 2.70 16.67
C GLU A 105 3.93 3.09 17.21
N THR A 106 4.99 2.55 16.61
CA THR A 106 6.35 2.91 16.97
C THR A 106 6.66 4.34 16.59
N ILE A 107 6.16 4.81 15.46
CA ILE A 107 6.36 6.17 14.99
C ILE A 107 5.46 7.15 15.77
N THR A 108 4.19 6.77 15.96
CA THR A 108 3.20 7.67 16.56
C THR A 108 3.32 7.84 18.05
N LYS A 109 4.00 6.93 18.71
CA LYS A 109 4.23 7.01 20.15
C LYS A 109 5.33 8.00 20.55
N GLY A 110 5.99 8.53 19.58
CA GLY A 110 7.09 9.48 19.69
C GLY A 110 7.26 10.30 20.93
#